data_dacf46788b7b97527c42922fc8927cc7
#
_entry.id   dacf46788b7b97527c42922fc8927cc7
#
_cell.length_a   1.000
_cell.length_b   1.000
_cell.length_c   1.000
_cell.angle_alpha   90.00
_cell.angle_beta   90.00
_cell.angle_gamma   90.00
#
_symmetry.space_group_name_H-M   'P 1'
#
loop_
_entity.id
_entity.type
_entity.pdbx_description
1 polymer ?
#
loop_
_entity_poly.entity_id
_entity_poly.type
_entity_poly.pdbx_seq_one_letter_code
_entity_poly.pdbx_strand_id
1 'polypeptide(L)'
;MHKLLPVIGLFCMLLSSLHGQAQSSWADSTLNTMSLDEKIGQLIMVAAYSNKDSVYENHLGATIEKHHIGGIIFFQGSPLSQALMTNTYQQSAKIPLMIGMDAENGVGWRIKPAMEFPNQTLLGAIRDTNLIYRLGAAIGQQCRTMGIHVNFAPVADINVNPKNPVIGIRSFGEKKEEVGNRTLQYMR
;
A
#
# COMPACT_ATOMS: atom_id res chain seq x y z
N MET A 1 44.56 -34.83 -32.71
CA MET A 1 43.80 -34.15 -31.62
C MET A 1 43.51 -32.67 -31.88
N HIS A 2 43.62 -32.12 -33.10
CA HIS A 2 43.45 -30.65 -33.36
C HIS A 2 42.12 -30.23 -34.03
N LYS A 3 41.15 -31.12 -34.23
CA LYS A 3 39.89 -30.80 -34.94
C LYS A 3 38.68 -30.58 -34.03
N LEU A 4 38.80 -30.80 -32.70
CA LEU A 4 37.68 -30.61 -31.74
C LEU A 4 37.58 -29.21 -31.16
N LEU A 5 38.65 -28.41 -31.12
CA LEU A 5 38.63 -27.04 -30.57
C LEU A 5 37.72 -26.06 -31.30
N PRO A 6 37.66 -26.00 -32.65
CA PRO A 6 36.77 -25.02 -33.32
C PRO A 6 35.28 -25.34 -33.17
N VAL A 7 34.91 -26.62 -33.00
CA VAL A 7 33.53 -27.06 -32.83
C VAL A 7 33.00 -26.67 -31.43
N ILE A 8 33.84 -26.79 -30.39
CA ILE A 8 33.50 -26.38 -29.03
C ILE A 8 33.35 -24.86 -28.94
N GLY A 9 34.22 -24.08 -29.60
CA GLY A 9 34.12 -22.61 -29.65
C GLY A 9 32.82 -22.11 -30.32
N LEU A 10 32.40 -22.75 -31.41
CA LEU A 10 31.16 -22.42 -32.11
C LEU A 10 29.93 -22.80 -31.31
N PHE A 11 29.94 -23.89 -30.55
CA PHE A 11 28.85 -24.31 -29.68
C PHE A 11 28.70 -23.40 -28.47
N CYS A 12 29.80 -22.93 -27.88
CA CYS A 12 29.77 -21.92 -26.80
C CYS A 12 29.25 -20.54 -27.27
N MET A 13 29.56 -20.11 -28.50
CA MET A 13 29.02 -18.89 -29.08
C MET A 13 27.50 -18.97 -29.36
N LEU A 14 27.00 -20.15 -29.73
CA LEU A 14 25.55 -20.35 -29.92
C LEU A 14 24.77 -20.38 -28.61
N LEU A 15 25.39 -20.83 -27.50
CA LEU A 15 24.76 -20.80 -26.17
C LEU A 15 24.72 -19.40 -25.56
N SER A 16 25.65 -18.51 -25.88
CA SER A 16 25.66 -17.14 -25.39
C SER A 16 24.62 -16.23 -26.05
N SER A 17 24.10 -16.58 -27.21
CA SER A 17 23.03 -15.84 -27.89
C SER A 17 21.61 -16.14 -27.36
N LEU A 18 21.45 -17.11 -26.45
CA LEU A 18 20.17 -17.46 -25.85
C LEU A 18 19.84 -16.70 -24.57
N HIS A 19 20.70 -15.79 -24.10
CA HIS A 19 20.55 -15.09 -22.81
C HIS A 19 20.09 -13.63 -22.95
N GLY A 20 19.48 -13.22 -24.05
CA GLY A 20 19.23 -11.82 -24.35
C GLY A 20 17.78 -11.37 -24.58
N GLN A 21 16.77 -12.18 -24.31
CA GLN A 21 15.41 -11.64 -24.22
C GLN A 21 15.14 -11.26 -22.77
N ALA A 22 15.30 -9.98 -22.45
CA ALA A 22 14.74 -9.42 -21.22
C ALA A 22 13.24 -9.75 -21.24
N GLN A 23 12.84 -10.72 -20.41
CA GLN A 23 11.45 -11.06 -20.24
C GLN A 23 10.77 -9.79 -19.72
N SER A 24 9.89 -9.17 -20.53
CA SER A 24 9.16 -7.96 -20.10
C SER A 24 8.49 -8.27 -18.78
N SER A 25 8.64 -7.38 -17.79
CA SER A 25 7.97 -7.55 -16.51
C SER A 25 6.45 -7.60 -16.73
N TRP A 26 5.70 -8.22 -15.81
CA TRP A 26 4.24 -8.17 -15.86
C TRP A 26 3.74 -6.72 -15.99
N ALA A 27 4.38 -5.81 -15.29
CA ALA A 27 4.04 -4.38 -15.33
C ALA A 27 4.21 -3.79 -16.75
N ASP A 28 5.34 -4.07 -17.42
CA ASP A 28 5.60 -3.57 -18.77
C ASP A 28 4.60 -4.15 -19.79
N SER A 29 4.34 -5.46 -19.72
CA SER A 29 3.38 -6.12 -20.61
C SER A 29 1.97 -5.57 -20.41
N THR A 30 1.55 -5.36 -19.16
CA THR A 30 0.26 -4.76 -18.81
C THR A 30 0.16 -3.32 -19.33
N LEU A 31 1.16 -2.48 -19.02
CA LEU A 31 1.21 -1.08 -19.44
C LEU A 31 1.12 -0.93 -20.98
N ASN A 32 1.76 -1.82 -21.73
CA ASN A 32 1.76 -1.79 -23.19
C ASN A 32 0.40 -2.13 -23.81
N THR A 33 -0.48 -2.83 -23.10
CA THR A 33 -1.83 -3.18 -23.56
C THR A 33 -2.90 -2.18 -23.14
N MET A 34 -2.57 -1.22 -22.27
CA MET A 34 -3.52 -0.24 -21.74
C MET A 34 -3.75 0.93 -22.69
N SER A 35 -5.01 1.35 -22.83
CA SER A 35 -5.37 2.64 -23.41
C SER A 35 -4.91 3.81 -22.52
N LEU A 36 -4.97 5.04 -23.06
CA LEU A 36 -4.64 6.23 -22.28
C LEU A 36 -5.60 6.41 -21.10
N ASP A 37 -6.89 6.19 -21.30
CA ASP A 37 -7.91 6.32 -20.24
C ASP A 37 -7.68 5.30 -19.12
N GLU A 38 -7.33 4.05 -19.46
CA GLU A 38 -6.95 3.04 -18.47
C GLU A 38 -5.70 3.45 -17.69
N LYS A 39 -4.68 3.98 -18.37
CA LYS A 39 -3.45 4.49 -17.72
C LYS A 39 -3.75 5.63 -16.75
N ILE A 40 -4.64 6.56 -17.14
CA ILE A 40 -5.09 7.65 -16.26
C ILE A 40 -5.84 7.09 -15.05
N GLY A 41 -6.76 6.15 -15.28
CA GLY A 41 -7.51 5.48 -14.22
C GLY A 41 -6.60 4.84 -13.16
N GLN A 42 -5.51 4.20 -13.57
CA GLN A 42 -4.55 3.57 -12.65
C GLN A 42 -3.82 4.56 -11.72
N LEU A 43 -3.79 5.84 -12.04
CA LEU A 43 -3.22 6.88 -11.18
C LEU A 43 -4.19 7.37 -10.10
N ILE A 44 -5.45 6.91 -10.12
CA ILE A 44 -6.52 7.39 -9.25
C ILE A 44 -6.82 6.34 -8.19
N MET A 45 -6.91 6.78 -6.92
CA MET A 45 -7.42 6.01 -5.80
C MET A 45 -8.65 6.72 -5.26
N VAL A 46 -9.77 5.98 -5.07
CA VAL A 46 -11.03 6.55 -4.58
C VAL A 46 -11.36 6.07 -3.19
N ALA A 47 -12.11 6.90 -2.44
CA ALA A 47 -12.56 6.57 -1.09
C ALA A 47 -13.57 5.42 -1.09
N ALA A 48 -13.42 4.49 -0.14
CA ALA A 48 -14.32 3.37 0.08
C ALA A 48 -14.81 3.33 1.54
N TYR A 49 -16.09 3.04 1.72
CA TYR A 49 -16.76 2.96 3.01
C TYR A 49 -17.55 1.66 3.08
N SER A 50 -17.09 0.72 3.88
CA SER A 50 -17.74 -0.60 3.99
C SER A 50 -18.88 -0.65 5.02
N ASN A 51 -19.35 0.51 5.47
CA ASN A 51 -20.53 0.71 6.31
C ASN A 51 -21.69 1.42 5.58
N LYS A 52 -21.63 1.50 4.26
CA LYS A 52 -22.68 2.05 3.41
C LYS A 52 -23.59 0.93 2.90
N ASP A 53 -24.66 1.33 2.23
CA ASP A 53 -25.65 0.41 1.64
C ASP A 53 -25.21 -0.17 0.29
N SER A 54 -25.98 -1.10 -0.22
CA SER A 54 -25.72 -1.75 -1.51
C SER A 54 -25.80 -0.79 -2.71
N VAL A 55 -26.51 0.34 -2.59
CA VAL A 55 -26.57 1.35 -3.66
C VAL A 55 -25.21 2.01 -3.81
N TYR A 56 -24.59 2.37 -2.67
CA TYR A 56 -23.22 2.89 -2.66
C TYR A 56 -22.22 1.86 -3.19
N GLU A 57 -22.31 0.61 -2.73
CA GLU A 57 -21.40 -0.46 -3.17
C GLU A 57 -21.46 -0.68 -4.68
N ASN A 58 -22.67 -0.77 -5.24
CA ASN A 58 -22.88 -0.92 -6.67
C ASN A 58 -22.33 0.28 -7.47
N HIS A 59 -22.55 1.50 -6.97
CA HIS A 59 -22.03 2.72 -7.61
C HIS A 59 -20.50 2.73 -7.63
N LEU A 60 -19.85 2.37 -6.51
CA LEU A 60 -18.39 2.29 -6.43
C LEU A 60 -17.86 1.18 -7.37
N GLY A 61 -18.50 0.01 -7.40
CA GLY A 61 -18.14 -1.07 -8.34
C GLY A 61 -18.24 -0.62 -9.80
N ALA A 62 -19.33 0.02 -10.19
CA ALA A 62 -19.48 0.59 -11.54
C ALA A 62 -18.41 1.64 -11.87
N THR A 63 -18.01 2.44 -10.88
CA THR A 63 -16.91 3.43 -11.03
C THR A 63 -15.57 2.74 -11.29
N ILE A 64 -15.26 1.68 -10.52
CA ILE A 64 -14.03 0.88 -10.69
C ILE A 64 -13.97 0.30 -12.12
N GLU A 65 -15.04 -0.35 -12.54
CA GLU A 65 -15.11 -1.02 -13.85
C GLU A 65 -15.04 0.00 -15.02
N LYS A 66 -15.83 1.08 -14.93
CA LYS A 66 -15.94 2.07 -16.01
C LYS A 66 -14.65 2.87 -16.21
N HIS A 67 -13.99 3.24 -15.13
CA HIS A 67 -12.84 4.15 -15.17
C HIS A 67 -11.51 3.44 -14.93
N HIS A 68 -11.51 2.12 -14.72
CA HIS A 68 -10.30 1.31 -14.50
C HIS A 68 -9.38 1.89 -13.44
N ILE A 69 -9.95 2.39 -12.32
CA ILE A 69 -9.19 3.04 -11.25
C ILE A 69 -8.16 2.10 -10.63
N GLY A 70 -7.00 2.65 -10.24
CA GLY A 70 -5.86 1.88 -9.75
C GLY A 70 -5.99 1.43 -8.30
N GLY A 71 -6.87 2.04 -7.50
CA GLY A 71 -7.01 1.63 -6.12
C GLY A 71 -8.20 2.22 -5.38
N ILE A 72 -8.43 1.69 -4.19
CA ILE A 72 -9.41 2.20 -3.23
C ILE A 72 -8.77 2.40 -1.86
N ILE A 73 -9.21 3.42 -1.13
CA ILE A 73 -8.76 3.70 0.24
C ILE A 73 -9.94 3.59 1.20
N PHE A 74 -9.85 2.67 2.17
CA PHE A 74 -10.91 2.45 3.15
C PHE A 74 -10.85 3.44 4.31
N PHE A 75 -12.00 4.03 4.65
CA PHE A 75 -12.14 4.98 5.75
C PHE A 75 -12.97 4.48 6.93
N GLN A 76 -14.03 3.73 6.70
CA GLN A 76 -14.95 3.28 7.75
C GLN A 76 -15.56 1.94 7.40
N GLY A 77 -15.93 1.18 8.44
CA GLY A 77 -16.65 -0.07 8.30
C GLY A 77 -16.33 -1.10 9.35
N SER A 78 -16.56 -2.37 9.01
CA SER A 78 -16.17 -3.52 9.82
C SER A 78 -15.14 -4.38 9.09
N PRO A 79 -14.35 -5.21 9.81
CA PRO A 79 -13.38 -6.09 9.16
C PRO A 79 -13.99 -7.03 8.13
N LEU A 80 -15.15 -7.62 8.45
CA LEU A 80 -15.83 -8.53 7.53
C LEU A 80 -16.35 -7.81 6.29
N SER A 81 -17.05 -6.69 6.46
CA SER A 81 -17.60 -5.93 5.34
C SER A 81 -16.49 -5.41 4.42
N GLN A 82 -15.38 -4.92 4.99
CA GLN A 82 -14.23 -4.46 4.20
C GLN A 82 -13.60 -5.60 3.41
N ALA A 83 -13.42 -6.78 4.02
CA ALA A 83 -12.86 -7.94 3.33
C ALA A 83 -13.75 -8.43 2.19
N LEU A 84 -15.06 -8.53 2.40
CA LEU A 84 -16.02 -8.93 1.38
C LEU A 84 -16.02 -7.93 0.21
N MET A 85 -16.08 -6.64 0.50
CA MET A 85 -16.06 -5.57 -0.49
C MET A 85 -14.76 -5.57 -1.30
N THR A 86 -13.60 -5.75 -0.62
CA THR A 86 -12.30 -5.90 -1.28
C THR A 86 -12.31 -7.08 -2.26
N ASN A 87 -12.78 -8.25 -1.83
CA ASN A 87 -12.81 -9.44 -2.69
C ASN A 87 -13.73 -9.24 -3.91
N THR A 88 -14.89 -8.62 -3.73
CA THR A 88 -15.82 -8.31 -4.81
C THR A 88 -15.16 -7.42 -5.86
N TYR A 89 -14.53 -6.32 -5.43
CA TYR A 89 -13.94 -5.38 -6.38
C TYR A 89 -12.64 -5.90 -7.01
N GLN A 90 -11.85 -6.71 -6.31
CA GLN A 90 -10.70 -7.38 -6.90
C GLN A 90 -11.08 -8.36 -8.00
N GLN A 91 -12.25 -9.00 -7.90
CA GLN A 91 -12.74 -9.93 -8.93
C GLN A 91 -13.26 -9.20 -10.18
N SER A 92 -13.85 -8.02 -10.03
CA SER A 92 -14.38 -7.22 -11.14
C SER A 92 -13.34 -6.31 -11.81
N ALA A 93 -12.27 -5.97 -11.11
CA ALA A 93 -11.24 -5.09 -11.63
C ALA A 93 -10.39 -5.76 -12.72
N LYS A 94 -10.23 -5.11 -13.87
CA LYS A 94 -9.38 -5.60 -14.98
C LYS A 94 -7.90 -5.74 -14.56
N ILE A 95 -7.42 -4.81 -13.77
CA ILE A 95 -6.09 -4.80 -13.16
C ILE A 95 -6.30 -4.81 -11.64
N PRO A 96 -5.60 -5.66 -10.88
CA PRO A 96 -5.77 -5.72 -9.43
C PRO A 96 -5.64 -4.37 -8.76
N LEU A 97 -6.60 -4.04 -7.87
CA LEU A 97 -6.66 -2.77 -7.16
C LEU A 97 -5.58 -2.68 -6.07
N MET A 98 -4.95 -1.52 -5.95
CA MET A 98 -4.19 -1.16 -4.77
C MET A 98 -5.15 -0.80 -3.63
N ILE A 99 -5.05 -1.48 -2.50
CA ILE A 99 -5.89 -1.23 -1.32
C ILE A 99 -5.09 -0.39 -0.33
N GLY A 100 -5.62 0.79 0.00
CA GLY A 100 -5.02 1.73 0.94
C GLY A 100 -5.85 1.94 2.20
N MET A 101 -5.20 2.43 3.25
CA MET A 101 -5.85 2.88 4.49
C MET A 101 -4.95 3.87 5.23
N ASP A 102 -5.54 4.84 5.94
CA ASP A 102 -4.85 5.65 6.95
C ASP A 102 -4.93 4.94 8.30
N ALA A 103 -4.13 3.91 8.52
CA ALA A 103 -4.13 3.15 9.79
C ALA A 103 -3.10 3.73 10.76
N GLU A 104 -3.20 5.03 11.07
CA GLU A 104 -2.23 5.77 11.91
C GLU A 104 -2.02 5.11 13.28
N ASN A 105 -3.12 4.70 13.91
CA ASN A 105 -3.14 4.01 15.20
C ASN A 105 -3.54 2.53 15.04
N GLY A 106 -3.20 1.92 13.89
CA GLY A 106 -3.67 0.59 13.53
C GLY A 106 -5.00 0.61 12.78
N VAL A 107 -5.38 -0.55 12.26
CA VAL A 107 -6.61 -0.72 11.46
C VAL A 107 -7.86 -0.29 12.25
N GLY A 108 -7.86 -0.48 13.58
CA GLY A 108 -8.95 -0.07 14.47
C GLY A 108 -9.25 1.43 14.47
N TRP A 109 -8.33 2.26 14.01
CA TRP A 109 -8.59 3.68 13.78
C TRP A 109 -9.73 3.90 12.79
N ARG A 110 -9.80 3.08 11.75
CA ARG A 110 -10.78 3.17 10.66
C ARG A 110 -11.88 2.11 10.73
N ILE A 111 -11.53 0.90 11.12
CA ILE A 111 -12.39 -0.29 10.99
C ILE A 111 -12.70 -0.86 12.38
N LYS A 112 -13.96 -0.82 12.80
CA LYS A 112 -14.41 -1.28 14.12
C LYS A 112 -15.12 -2.65 14.01
N PRO A 113 -14.95 -3.56 14.97
CA PRO A 113 -14.08 -3.52 16.14
C PRO A 113 -12.71 -4.17 15.84
N ALA A 114 -11.72 -3.42 15.37
CA ALA A 114 -10.35 -3.91 15.31
C ALA A 114 -9.51 -3.23 16.40
N MET A 115 -8.36 -3.82 16.74
CA MET A 115 -7.46 -3.26 17.74
C MET A 115 -6.92 -1.90 17.27
N GLU A 116 -6.95 -0.93 18.17
CA GLU A 116 -6.39 0.40 18.00
C GLU A 116 -5.25 0.60 19.00
N PHE A 117 -4.15 1.21 18.54
CA PHE A 117 -2.98 1.56 19.34
C PHE A 117 -3.05 3.02 19.80
N PRO A 118 -2.21 3.44 20.77
CA PRO A 118 -2.12 4.83 21.19
C PRO A 118 -1.76 5.76 20.03
N ASN A 119 -2.20 7.03 20.14
CA ASN A 119 -1.85 8.06 19.16
C ASN A 119 -0.36 8.40 19.17
N GLN A 120 0.11 9.02 18.08
CA GLN A 120 1.53 9.28 17.86
C GLN A 120 2.16 10.22 18.91
N THR A 121 1.41 11.13 19.52
CA THR A 121 1.93 11.99 20.61
C THR A 121 2.32 11.15 21.83
N LEU A 122 1.52 10.17 22.22
CA LEU A 122 1.89 9.24 23.30
C LEU A 122 3.10 8.40 22.92
N LEU A 123 3.16 7.94 21.68
CA LEU A 123 4.34 7.22 21.16
C LEU A 123 5.58 8.11 21.14
N GLY A 124 5.41 9.41 20.90
CA GLY A 124 6.47 10.41 20.95
C GLY A 124 7.14 10.54 22.32
N ALA A 125 6.43 10.22 23.41
CA ALA A 125 6.98 10.23 24.76
C ALA A 125 7.84 8.98 25.09
N ILE A 126 7.78 7.94 24.25
CA ILE A 126 8.54 6.70 24.45
C ILE A 126 10.01 6.93 24.13
N ARG A 127 10.91 6.56 25.08
CA ARG A 127 12.37 6.67 24.90
C ARG A 127 12.95 5.51 24.10
N ASP A 128 12.46 4.29 24.35
CA ASP A 128 12.91 3.11 23.63
C ASP A 128 12.22 3.02 22.25
N THR A 129 12.91 3.47 21.22
CA THR A 129 12.39 3.48 19.85
C THR A 129 12.16 2.09 19.26
N ASN A 130 12.72 1.03 19.88
CA ASN A 130 12.40 -0.34 19.47
C ASN A 130 10.92 -0.69 19.73
N LEU A 131 10.28 -0.06 20.72
CA LEU A 131 8.83 -0.19 20.93
C LEU A 131 8.05 0.42 19.78
N ILE A 132 8.53 1.51 19.18
CA ILE A 132 7.91 2.12 17.99
C ILE A 132 8.02 1.17 16.78
N TYR A 133 9.19 0.57 16.57
CA TYR A 133 9.38 -0.46 15.55
C TYR A 133 8.40 -1.63 15.73
N ARG A 134 8.31 -2.20 16.94
CA ARG A 134 7.40 -3.30 17.23
C ARG A 134 5.93 -2.94 17.00
N LEU A 135 5.55 -1.71 17.31
CA LEU A 135 4.21 -1.19 17.05
C LEU A 135 3.96 -1.07 15.54
N GLY A 136 4.89 -0.49 14.78
CA GLY A 136 4.81 -0.41 13.31
C GLY A 136 4.66 -1.80 12.68
N ALA A 137 5.46 -2.77 13.13
CA ALA A 137 5.36 -4.16 12.69
C ALA A 137 3.98 -4.79 13.01
N ALA A 138 3.42 -4.51 14.19
CA ALA A 138 2.08 -4.99 14.58
C ALA A 138 0.97 -4.37 13.70
N ILE A 139 1.06 -3.08 13.40
CA ILE A 139 0.14 -2.39 12.48
C ILE A 139 0.29 -2.95 11.06
N GLY A 140 1.52 -3.17 10.60
CA GLY A 140 1.79 -3.81 9.31
C GLY A 140 1.17 -5.20 9.20
N GLN A 141 1.22 -5.98 10.29
CA GLN A 141 0.55 -7.28 10.35
C GLN A 141 -0.97 -7.17 10.30
N GLN A 142 -1.57 -6.17 10.98
CA GLN A 142 -3.01 -5.89 10.85
C GLN A 142 -3.37 -5.54 9.40
N CYS A 143 -2.61 -4.65 8.76
CA CYS A 143 -2.82 -4.26 7.36
C CYS A 143 -2.75 -5.47 6.43
N ARG A 144 -1.74 -6.32 6.59
CA ARG A 144 -1.59 -7.56 5.80
C ARG A 144 -2.77 -8.51 5.97
N THR A 145 -3.24 -8.70 7.20
CA THR A 145 -4.40 -9.56 7.51
C THR A 145 -5.67 -9.05 6.84
N MET A 146 -5.81 -7.73 6.72
CA MET A 146 -6.96 -7.08 6.09
C MET A 146 -6.81 -6.88 4.57
N GLY A 147 -5.74 -7.38 3.95
CA GLY A 147 -5.48 -7.20 2.52
C GLY A 147 -5.15 -5.77 2.12
N ILE A 148 -4.64 -4.96 3.05
CA ILE A 148 -4.23 -3.58 2.80
C ILE A 148 -2.78 -3.59 2.31
N HIS A 149 -2.55 -3.02 1.12
CA HIS A 149 -1.24 -2.95 0.47
C HIS A 149 -0.44 -1.71 0.88
N VAL A 150 -1.14 -0.59 1.12
CA VAL A 150 -0.53 0.70 1.44
C VAL A 150 -1.17 1.28 2.69
N ASN A 151 -0.36 1.51 3.72
CA ASN A 151 -0.75 2.31 4.88
C ASN A 151 -0.22 3.74 4.72
N PHE A 152 -1.11 4.74 4.63
CA PHE A 152 -0.76 6.16 4.56
C PHE A 152 -0.44 6.72 5.95
N ALA A 153 0.47 6.05 6.65
CA ALA A 153 0.97 6.38 7.98
C ALA A 153 2.47 6.03 8.07
N PRO A 154 3.19 6.56 9.05
CA PRO A 154 2.75 7.48 10.09
C PRO A 154 2.68 8.95 9.62
N VAL A 155 2.07 9.82 10.44
CA VAL A 155 2.14 11.27 10.24
C VAL A 155 3.54 11.76 10.62
N ALA A 156 4.27 12.31 9.65
CA ALA A 156 5.65 12.78 9.82
C ALA A 156 5.75 14.31 10.07
N ASP A 157 4.62 14.97 10.29
CA ASP A 157 4.55 16.39 10.58
C ASP A 157 5.17 16.72 11.94
N ILE A 158 5.91 17.81 11.98
CA ILE A 158 6.48 18.36 13.21
C ILE A 158 5.44 19.32 13.82
N ASN A 159 4.99 19.06 15.05
CA ASN A 159 3.95 19.84 15.72
C ASN A 159 4.45 21.18 16.25
N VAL A 160 4.90 22.06 15.35
CA VAL A 160 5.43 23.40 15.70
C VAL A 160 4.35 24.45 15.99
N ASN A 161 3.10 24.16 15.65
CA ASN A 161 1.98 25.06 15.90
C ASN A 161 0.92 24.39 16.79
N PRO A 162 0.87 24.69 18.09
CA PRO A 162 -0.09 24.08 19.02
C PRO A 162 -1.56 24.42 18.70
N LYS A 163 -1.80 25.42 17.86
CA LYS A 163 -3.16 25.79 17.40
C LYS A 163 -3.58 25.07 16.12
N ASN A 164 -2.71 24.22 15.55
CA ASN A 164 -3.09 23.43 14.37
C ASN A 164 -4.18 22.40 14.75
N PRO A 165 -5.41 22.51 14.20
CA PRO A 165 -6.50 21.63 14.59
C PRO A 165 -6.41 20.24 13.97
N VAL A 166 -5.52 20.04 13.00
CA VAL A 166 -5.42 18.81 12.20
C VAL A 166 -4.31 17.90 12.69
N ILE A 167 -3.13 18.42 12.94
CA ILE A 167 -1.95 17.61 13.30
C ILE A 167 -2.03 17.21 14.78
N GLY A 168 -1.89 18.14 15.71
CA GLY A 168 -2.06 17.91 17.15
C GLY A 168 -1.52 16.55 17.63
N ILE A 169 -2.42 15.73 18.14
CA ILE A 169 -2.10 14.39 18.70
C ILE A 169 -1.61 13.37 17.65
N ARG A 170 -1.66 13.69 16.38
CA ARG A 170 -1.20 12.84 15.29
C ARG A 170 0.30 12.94 15.02
N SER A 171 1.00 13.92 15.61
CA SER A 171 2.47 14.06 15.50
C SER A 171 3.19 13.32 16.62
N PHE A 172 4.40 12.82 16.34
CA PHE A 172 5.31 12.28 17.35
C PHE A 172 5.94 13.36 18.26
N GLY A 173 5.79 14.65 17.92
CA GLY A 173 6.31 15.74 18.75
C GLY A 173 6.73 16.99 17.97
N GLU A 174 7.51 17.85 18.64
CA GLU A 174 7.86 19.20 18.18
C GLU A 174 9.28 19.32 17.64
N LYS A 175 10.11 18.28 17.80
CA LYS A 175 11.52 18.29 17.37
C LYS A 175 11.72 17.43 16.14
N LYS A 176 12.25 18.04 15.09
CA LYS A 176 12.45 17.41 13.76
C LYS A 176 13.18 16.08 13.85
N GLU A 177 14.28 16.02 14.58
CA GLU A 177 15.15 14.85 14.69
C GLU A 177 14.42 13.69 15.41
N GLU A 178 13.64 14.01 16.45
CA GLU A 178 12.86 13.02 17.19
C GLU A 178 11.69 12.49 16.37
N VAL A 179 10.96 13.36 15.68
CA VAL A 179 9.87 12.97 14.76
C VAL A 179 10.43 12.10 13.64
N GLY A 180 11.51 12.51 12.99
CA GLY A 180 12.14 11.77 11.91
C GLY A 180 12.61 10.38 12.35
N ASN A 181 13.26 10.26 13.51
CA ASN A 181 13.69 8.96 14.03
C ASN A 181 12.49 8.02 14.29
N ARG A 182 11.45 8.51 14.98
CA ARG A 182 10.25 7.69 15.28
C ARG A 182 9.50 7.28 14.01
N THR A 183 9.38 8.20 13.04
CA THR A 183 8.80 7.92 11.71
C THR A 183 9.55 6.76 11.03
N LEU A 184 10.88 6.82 11.00
CA LEU A 184 11.70 5.76 10.41
C LEU A 184 11.55 4.43 11.15
N GLN A 185 11.47 4.43 12.47
CA GLN A 185 11.25 3.20 13.24
C GLN A 185 9.87 2.59 12.99
N TYR A 186 8.83 3.41 12.87
CA TYR A 186 7.49 2.94 12.56
C TYR A 186 7.40 2.32 11.16
N MET A 187 8.15 2.83 10.18
CA MET A 187 8.09 2.40 8.77
C MET A 187 8.91 1.14 8.44
N ARG A 188 9.81 0.72 9.32
CA ARG A 188 10.64 -0.48 9.16
C ARG A 188 9.86 -1.77 9.38
#